data_74a21f855ff901a40f217bc1244df376
#
_entry.id   74a21f855ff901a40f217bc1244df376
#
_cell.length_a   1.000
_cell.length_b   1.000
_cell.length_c   1.000
_cell.angle_alpha   90.00
_cell.angle_beta   90.00
_cell.angle_gamma   90.00
#
_symmetry.space_group_name_H-M   'P 1'
#
loop_
_entity.id
_entity.type
_entity.pdbx_description
1 polymer ?
#
loop_
_entity_poly.entity_id
_entity_poly.type
_entity_poly.pdbx_seq_one_letter_code
_entity_poly.pdbx_strand_id
1 'polypeptide(L)'
;MDANRVDEPAEPRQHDREHDQPLHPHDRAAWRLLAPQYAARYRVVLFDLVGSGNSNLSAYNSTKYASLQGHAEDVLEIARELDDGKPAILVGHSVSGMIGLLAGIKEPARFAAQIMIGPSPCYINDGDYVGGFERSDIDSLLDTLENNYLGWASNMAPAIMGAPEQPHLGEELTNSFCRTDPEIAKQFARVTFLSDLRSELPKLQVPTLVVQCHDDLIAPQAVGEYMRRVLPRCTLDVIENVGHCPHLSSPSATTTSIDAFLAKEGF
;
A
#
# COMPACT_ATOMS: atom_id res chain seq x y z
N MET A 1 46.65 11.52 42.03
CA MET A 1 46.27 10.09 42.00
C MET A 1 44.84 10.05 42.49
N ASP A 2 43.92 10.06 41.57
CA ASP A 2 42.51 9.81 41.90
C ASP A 2 41.92 9.00 40.73
N ALA A 3 41.89 7.68 40.97
CA ALA A 3 41.30 6.74 40.10
C ALA A 3 39.98 6.31 40.75
N ASN A 4 38.85 6.80 40.23
CA ASN A 4 37.53 6.15 40.31
C ASN A 4 36.52 6.97 39.46
N ARG A 5 36.57 6.77 38.14
CA ARG A 5 35.38 7.00 37.30
C ARG A 5 34.73 5.64 37.08
N VAL A 6 33.66 5.43 37.77
CA VAL A 6 32.71 4.33 37.47
C VAL A 6 31.95 4.82 36.23
N ASP A 7 32.07 4.15 35.10
CA ASP A 7 31.26 4.36 33.93
C ASP A 7 29.81 3.98 34.27
N GLU A 8 28.92 4.98 34.34
CA GLU A 8 27.48 4.74 34.35
C GLU A 8 27.07 4.12 33.03
N PRO A 9 26.24 3.06 33.03
CA PRO A 9 25.70 2.52 31.78
C PRO A 9 24.83 3.58 31.10
N ALA A 10 25.09 3.83 29.82
CA ALA A 10 24.33 4.74 28.99
C ALA A 10 22.84 4.38 29.03
N GLU A 11 21.98 5.32 29.38
CA GLU A 11 20.54 5.15 29.28
C GLU A 11 20.15 4.77 27.83
N PRO A 12 19.28 3.78 27.63
CA PRO A 12 18.81 3.42 26.29
C PRO A 12 18.09 4.63 25.67
N ARG A 13 18.42 4.93 24.42
CA ARG A 13 17.87 6.06 23.67
C ARG A 13 16.34 5.95 23.65
N GLN A 14 15.65 7.05 23.78
CA GLN A 14 14.19 7.16 23.85
C GLN A 14 13.45 6.52 22.66
N HIS A 15 14.16 6.22 21.56
CA HIS A 15 13.64 5.52 20.35
C HIS A 15 13.29 4.04 20.59
N ASP A 16 13.93 3.36 21.55
CA ASP A 16 13.70 1.92 21.78
C ASP A 16 12.39 1.62 22.55
N ARG A 17 11.71 2.63 23.10
CA ARG A 17 10.48 2.45 23.89
C ARG A 17 9.17 2.61 23.10
N GLU A 18 9.21 3.19 21.90
CA GLU A 18 7.99 3.36 21.09
C GLU A 18 7.61 2.11 20.27
N HIS A 19 8.50 1.13 20.13
CA HIS A 19 8.28 -0.02 19.27
C HIS A 19 7.57 -1.23 19.94
N ASP A 20 7.44 -1.23 21.27
CA ASP A 20 6.81 -2.32 22.06
C ASP A 20 5.37 -2.01 22.50
N GLN A 21 4.74 -0.94 22.02
CA GLN A 21 3.35 -0.67 22.37
C GLN A 21 2.42 -1.54 21.50
N PRO A 22 1.39 -2.17 22.11
CA PRO A 22 0.39 -2.89 21.32
C PRO A 22 -0.30 -1.92 20.35
N LEU A 23 -0.48 -2.38 19.10
CA LEU A 23 -1.16 -1.61 18.07
C LEU A 23 -2.55 -1.18 18.56
N HIS A 24 -2.77 0.12 18.70
CA HIS A 24 -4.08 0.66 19.02
C HIS A 24 -5.03 0.48 17.82
N PRO A 25 -6.34 0.21 18.06
CA PRO A 25 -7.33 0.04 16.98
C PRO A 25 -7.44 1.22 16.01
N HIS A 26 -6.89 2.38 16.38
CA HIS A 26 -6.88 3.61 15.55
C HIS A 26 -5.56 3.86 14.82
N ASP A 27 -4.54 2.98 15.01
CA ASP A 27 -3.25 3.16 14.37
C ASP A 27 -3.33 2.81 12.89
N ARG A 28 -2.97 3.80 12.04
CA ARG A 28 -2.92 3.66 10.58
C ARG A 28 -4.25 3.16 9.99
N ALA A 29 -5.27 4.00 10.04
CA ALA A 29 -6.69 3.72 9.78
C ALA A 29 -6.98 2.63 8.73
N ALA A 30 -6.27 2.61 7.61
CA ALA A 30 -6.47 1.62 6.56
C ALA A 30 -6.15 0.17 6.98
N TRP A 31 -5.23 -0.04 7.93
CA TRP A 31 -4.75 -1.38 8.33
C TRP A 31 -5.30 -1.86 9.67
N ARG A 32 -6.15 -1.07 10.33
CA ARG A 32 -6.64 -1.33 11.70
C ARG A 32 -7.37 -2.67 11.91
N LEU A 33 -7.97 -3.22 10.86
CA LEU A 33 -8.67 -4.51 10.93
C LEU A 33 -7.76 -5.70 10.57
N LEU A 34 -6.68 -5.44 9.84
CA LEU A 34 -5.79 -6.50 9.35
C LEU A 34 -4.52 -6.62 10.21
N ALA A 35 -3.82 -5.53 10.47
CA ALA A 35 -2.52 -5.53 11.13
C ALA A 35 -2.53 -6.19 12.54
N PRO A 36 -3.54 -5.97 13.41
CA PRO A 36 -3.58 -6.63 14.72
C PRO A 36 -3.61 -8.16 14.67
N GLN A 37 -4.13 -8.74 13.58
CA GLN A 37 -4.23 -10.20 13.42
C GLN A 37 -2.84 -10.85 13.23
N TYR A 38 -1.86 -10.07 12.82
CA TYR A 38 -0.49 -10.53 12.58
C TYR A 38 0.48 -10.18 13.71
N ALA A 39 0.13 -9.26 14.61
CA ALA A 39 1.01 -8.75 15.66
C ALA A 39 1.51 -9.81 16.64
N ALA A 40 0.76 -10.91 16.84
CA ALA A 40 1.20 -12.02 17.69
C ALA A 40 2.28 -12.93 17.03
N ARG A 41 2.39 -12.90 15.71
CA ARG A 41 3.30 -13.76 14.92
C ARG A 41 4.46 -13.01 14.29
N TYR A 42 4.28 -11.71 14.04
CA TYR A 42 5.23 -10.87 13.31
C TYR A 42 5.45 -9.55 14.04
N ARG A 43 6.63 -8.97 13.89
CA ARG A 43 6.84 -7.54 14.15
C ARG A 43 6.16 -6.77 13.02
N VAL A 44 5.03 -6.13 13.33
CA VAL A 44 4.27 -5.35 12.35
C VAL A 44 4.73 -3.89 12.38
N VAL A 45 5.07 -3.36 11.21
CA VAL A 45 5.44 -1.96 11.02
C VAL A 45 4.45 -1.31 10.11
N LEU A 46 3.83 -0.23 10.57
CA LEU A 46 2.90 0.60 9.79
C LEU A 46 3.49 2.00 9.62
N PHE A 47 3.43 2.52 8.40
CA PHE A 47 3.88 3.87 8.11
C PHE A 47 2.94 4.55 7.12
N ASP A 48 2.87 5.87 7.19
CA ASP A 48 2.17 6.69 6.20
C ASP A 48 3.17 7.12 5.12
N LEU A 49 2.77 7.05 3.86
CA LEU A 49 3.57 7.61 2.76
C LEU A 49 3.79 9.11 2.99
N VAL A 50 4.97 9.62 2.62
CA VAL A 50 5.23 11.06 2.71
C VAL A 50 4.20 11.81 1.88
N GLY A 51 3.55 12.78 2.51
CA GLY A 51 2.41 13.52 1.94
C GLY A 51 1.03 12.99 2.33
N SER A 52 0.96 11.90 3.10
CA SER A 52 -0.31 11.31 3.56
C SER A 52 -0.35 11.15 5.08
N GLY A 53 -1.54 10.97 5.62
CA GLY A 53 -1.77 10.62 7.02
C GLY A 53 -1.11 11.59 8.00
N ASN A 54 -0.29 11.05 8.91
CA ASN A 54 0.46 11.82 9.90
C ASN A 54 1.94 12.02 9.51
N SER A 55 2.31 11.74 8.25
CA SER A 55 3.67 11.97 7.79
C SER A 55 4.04 13.46 7.84
N ASN A 56 5.32 13.73 8.00
CA ASN A 56 5.80 15.12 8.04
C ASN A 56 5.73 15.75 6.63
N LEU A 57 4.77 16.65 6.43
CA LEU A 57 4.57 17.32 5.13
C LEU A 57 5.77 18.15 4.69
N SER A 58 6.62 18.64 5.63
CA SER A 58 7.83 19.38 5.27
C SER A 58 8.90 18.49 4.56
N ALA A 59 8.77 17.17 4.66
CA ALA A 59 9.61 16.23 3.95
C ALA A 59 9.15 15.99 2.49
N TYR A 60 7.96 16.48 2.11
CA TYR A 60 7.45 16.32 0.76
C TYR A 60 8.28 17.12 -0.24
N ASN A 61 8.68 16.45 -1.31
CA ASN A 61 9.43 17.04 -2.41
C ASN A 61 8.78 16.63 -3.74
N SER A 62 8.16 17.58 -4.42
CA SER A 62 7.41 17.32 -5.65
C SER A 62 8.27 16.69 -6.76
N THR A 63 9.57 16.96 -6.79
CA THR A 63 10.50 16.34 -7.74
C THR A 63 10.79 14.89 -7.37
N LYS A 64 11.05 14.57 -6.08
CA LYS A 64 11.25 13.18 -5.61
C LYS A 64 10.00 12.34 -5.88
N TYR A 65 8.82 12.90 -5.62
CA TYR A 65 7.54 12.19 -5.77
C TYR A 65 6.83 12.46 -7.11
N ALA A 66 7.58 12.90 -8.13
CA ALA A 66 7.07 12.98 -9.50
C ALA A 66 6.85 11.60 -10.17
N SER A 67 7.23 10.53 -9.49
CA SER A 67 7.00 9.14 -9.88
C SER A 67 6.90 8.24 -8.64
N LEU A 68 6.42 7.01 -8.80
CA LEU A 68 6.32 6.03 -7.71
C LEU A 68 7.70 5.59 -7.18
N GLN A 69 8.78 5.81 -7.91
CA GLN A 69 10.14 5.49 -7.48
C GLN A 69 10.53 6.26 -6.20
N GLY A 70 10.09 7.52 -6.05
CA GLY A 70 10.36 8.29 -4.83
C GLY A 70 9.79 7.64 -3.57
N HIS A 71 8.56 7.12 -3.67
CA HIS A 71 7.94 6.37 -2.58
C HIS A 71 8.59 4.99 -2.36
N ALA A 72 9.06 4.33 -3.42
CA ALA A 72 9.78 3.06 -3.30
C ALA A 72 11.13 3.24 -2.58
N GLU A 73 11.82 4.37 -2.78
CA GLU A 73 13.03 4.72 -2.00
C GLU A 73 12.70 4.86 -0.51
N ASP A 74 11.59 5.52 -0.16
CA ASP A 74 11.18 5.66 1.24
C ASP A 74 10.93 4.30 1.89
N VAL A 75 10.26 3.37 1.18
CA VAL A 75 10.08 1.98 1.64
C VAL A 75 11.42 1.32 1.90
N LEU A 76 12.40 1.50 1.02
CA LEU A 76 13.73 0.92 1.18
C LEU A 76 14.51 1.57 2.32
N GLU A 77 14.40 2.90 2.51
CA GLU A 77 14.99 3.61 3.65
C GLU A 77 14.45 3.06 4.97
N ILE A 78 13.12 2.89 5.09
CA ILE A 78 12.48 2.29 6.26
C ILE A 78 12.95 0.85 6.46
N ALA A 79 12.98 0.04 5.40
CA ALA A 79 13.41 -1.35 5.48
C ALA A 79 14.88 -1.50 5.91
N ARG A 80 15.74 -0.56 5.52
CA ARG A 80 17.15 -0.52 5.95
C ARG A 80 17.30 -0.14 7.41
N GLU A 81 16.53 0.86 7.88
CA GLU A 81 16.56 1.33 9.26
C GLU A 81 16.01 0.28 10.24
N LEU A 82 15.02 -0.50 9.81
CA LEU A 82 14.38 -1.55 10.62
C LEU A 82 15.06 -2.92 10.50
N ASP A 83 16.17 -3.01 9.75
CA ASP A 83 16.84 -4.27 9.43
C ASP A 83 17.32 -4.98 10.70
N ASP A 84 16.72 -6.13 10.98
CA ASP A 84 17.12 -7.06 12.05
C ASP A 84 17.82 -8.31 11.50
N GLY A 85 18.26 -8.28 10.25
CA GLY A 85 18.89 -9.39 9.52
C GLY A 85 17.91 -10.38 8.92
N LYS A 86 16.60 -10.10 8.97
CA LYS A 86 15.55 -10.93 8.37
C LYS A 86 14.84 -10.18 7.24
N PRO A 87 14.57 -10.83 6.10
CA PRO A 87 13.79 -10.20 5.04
C PRO A 87 12.33 -10.00 5.48
N ALA A 88 11.77 -8.84 5.15
CA ALA A 88 10.42 -8.44 5.50
C ALA A 88 9.36 -9.03 4.55
N ILE A 89 8.13 -9.19 5.02
CA ILE A 89 6.95 -9.37 4.17
C ILE A 89 6.34 -7.99 3.93
N LEU A 90 6.31 -7.54 2.69
CA LEU A 90 5.77 -6.24 2.32
C LEU A 90 4.30 -6.37 1.93
N VAL A 91 3.42 -5.61 2.58
CA VAL A 91 1.98 -5.59 2.29
C VAL A 91 1.60 -4.21 1.76
N GLY A 92 1.04 -4.16 0.56
CA GLY A 92 0.61 -2.91 -0.07
C GLY A 92 -0.80 -3.01 -0.64
N HIS A 93 -1.62 -1.98 -0.40
CA HIS A 93 -2.92 -1.83 -1.01
C HIS A 93 -2.84 -0.90 -2.23
N SER A 94 -3.51 -1.26 -3.31
CA SER A 94 -3.63 -0.44 -4.51
C SER A 94 -2.26 -0.01 -5.05
N VAL A 95 -2.01 1.27 -5.27
CA VAL A 95 -0.74 1.83 -5.71
C VAL A 95 0.44 1.45 -4.80
N SER A 96 0.22 1.22 -3.49
CA SER A 96 1.28 0.77 -2.59
C SER A 96 1.79 -0.64 -2.94
N GLY A 97 0.99 -1.48 -3.59
CA GLY A 97 1.46 -2.73 -4.19
C GLY A 97 2.49 -2.48 -5.30
N MET A 98 2.29 -1.45 -6.11
CA MET A 98 3.24 -1.05 -7.17
C MET A 98 4.48 -0.35 -6.62
N ILE A 99 4.33 0.45 -5.58
CA ILE A 99 5.48 1.01 -4.83
C ILE A 99 6.35 -0.14 -4.28
N GLY A 100 5.71 -1.15 -3.69
CA GLY A 100 6.38 -2.36 -3.22
C GLY A 100 7.05 -3.16 -4.33
N LEU A 101 6.41 -3.28 -5.51
CA LEU A 101 7.00 -3.89 -6.71
C LEU A 101 8.37 -3.25 -7.02
N LEU A 102 8.42 -1.92 -7.10
CA LEU A 102 9.64 -1.17 -7.40
C LEU A 102 10.73 -1.37 -6.33
N ALA A 103 10.34 -1.35 -5.04
CA ALA A 103 11.26 -1.63 -3.94
C ALA A 103 11.80 -3.06 -3.99
N GLY A 104 10.93 -4.06 -4.23
CA GLY A 104 11.31 -5.47 -4.33
C GLY A 104 12.19 -5.80 -5.53
N ILE A 105 12.06 -5.08 -6.64
CA ILE A 105 12.96 -5.19 -7.79
C ILE A 105 14.34 -4.63 -7.45
N LYS A 106 14.38 -3.49 -6.75
CA LYS A 106 15.62 -2.79 -6.46
C LYS A 106 16.47 -3.49 -5.41
N GLU A 107 15.87 -3.99 -4.33
CA GLU A 107 16.56 -4.71 -3.25
C GLU A 107 15.83 -6.02 -2.89
N PRO A 108 15.83 -7.02 -3.77
CA PRO A 108 15.01 -8.24 -3.59
C PRO A 108 15.38 -9.03 -2.32
N ALA A 109 16.64 -8.97 -1.88
CA ALA A 109 17.10 -9.68 -0.68
C ALA A 109 16.46 -9.16 0.63
N ARG A 110 15.87 -7.97 0.61
CA ARG A 110 15.20 -7.40 1.79
C ARG A 110 13.78 -7.92 2.00
N PHE A 111 13.21 -8.58 1.00
CA PHE A 111 11.82 -8.99 1.04
C PHE A 111 11.69 -10.50 0.87
N ALA A 112 11.08 -11.16 1.85
CA ALA A 112 10.78 -12.60 1.80
C ALA A 112 9.56 -12.88 0.92
N ALA A 113 8.57 -12.00 0.96
CA ALA A 113 7.35 -12.06 0.16
C ALA A 113 6.74 -10.67 -0.03
N GLN A 114 5.85 -10.56 -1.03
CA GLN A 114 5.04 -9.38 -1.26
C GLN A 114 3.56 -9.76 -1.35
N ILE A 115 2.71 -8.98 -0.70
CA ILE A 115 1.26 -9.12 -0.71
C ILE A 115 0.68 -7.82 -1.27
N MET A 116 0.00 -7.93 -2.40
CA MET A 116 -0.62 -6.82 -3.11
C MET A 116 -2.14 -6.98 -3.05
N ILE A 117 -2.84 -6.04 -2.46
CA ILE A 117 -4.30 -6.04 -2.33
C ILE A 117 -4.87 -5.01 -3.31
N GLY A 118 -5.66 -5.43 -4.27
CA GLY A 118 -6.23 -4.59 -5.31
C GLY A 118 -5.18 -3.82 -6.15
N PRO A 119 -4.06 -4.43 -6.56
CA PRO A 119 -3.02 -3.73 -7.30
C PRO A 119 -3.42 -3.47 -8.74
N SER A 120 -2.88 -2.40 -9.34
CA SER A 120 -2.91 -2.21 -10.80
C SER A 120 -1.58 -1.67 -11.31
N PRO A 121 -0.91 -2.34 -12.27
CA PRO A 121 0.31 -1.83 -12.88
C PRO A 121 0.04 -0.74 -13.93
N CYS A 122 -1.19 -0.66 -14.45
CA CYS A 122 -1.65 0.37 -15.38
C CYS A 122 -3.17 0.43 -15.34
N TYR A 123 -3.73 1.60 -15.21
CA TYR A 123 -5.19 1.80 -15.12
C TYR A 123 -5.85 1.98 -16.49
N ILE A 124 -5.07 2.31 -17.51
CA ILE A 124 -5.57 2.64 -18.85
C ILE A 124 -5.61 1.38 -19.71
N ASN A 125 -6.73 1.16 -20.40
CA ASN A 125 -6.87 0.13 -21.42
C ASN A 125 -5.88 0.37 -22.57
N ASP A 126 -5.20 -0.68 -23.04
CA ASP A 126 -4.20 -0.57 -24.10
C ASP A 126 -4.13 -1.88 -24.92
N GLY A 127 -4.67 -1.85 -26.11
CA GLY A 127 -4.81 -3.04 -26.97
C GLY A 127 -5.62 -4.12 -26.27
N ASP A 128 -5.01 -5.30 -26.05
CA ASP A 128 -5.64 -6.45 -25.35
C ASP A 128 -5.53 -6.34 -23.82
N TYR A 129 -4.86 -5.33 -23.29
CA TYR A 129 -4.75 -5.11 -21.85
C TYR A 129 -5.95 -4.33 -21.33
N VAL A 130 -6.63 -4.90 -20.33
CA VAL A 130 -7.76 -4.28 -19.65
C VAL A 130 -7.27 -3.69 -18.33
N GLY A 131 -7.10 -2.36 -18.28
CA GLY A 131 -6.73 -1.61 -17.06
C GLY A 131 -7.94 -1.12 -16.25
N GLY A 132 -9.11 -1.05 -16.92
CA GLY A 132 -10.39 -0.67 -16.33
C GLY A 132 -10.90 0.70 -16.81
N PHE A 133 -10.06 1.56 -17.35
CA PHE A 133 -10.42 2.90 -17.78
C PHE A 133 -9.96 3.18 -19.21
N GLU A 134 -10.75 3.93 -19.95
CA GLU A 134 -10.25 4.58 -21.15
C GLU A 134 -9.37 5.79 -20.78
N ARG A 135 -8.49 6.20 -21.67
CA ARG A 135 -7.64 7.38 -21.45
C ARG A 135 -8.47 8.63 -21.14
N SER A 136 -9.59 8.83 -21.83
CA SER A 136 -10.52 9.96 -21.61
C SER A 136 -11.14 9.94 -20.21
N ASP A 137 -11.37 8.75 -19.61
CA ASP A 137 -11.94 8.62 -18.28
C ASP A 137 -10.93 9.10 -17.23
N ILE A 138 -9.66 8.70 -17.39
CA ILE A 138 -8.57 9.15 -16.50
C ILE A 138 -8.34 10.65 -16.65
N ASP A 139 -8.36 11.20 -17.87
CA ASP A 139 -8.22 12.65 -18.09
C ASP A 139 -9.37 13.40 -17.39
N SER A 140 -10.61 12.94 -17.52
CA SER A 140 -11.80 13.52 -16.87
C SER A 140 -11.75 13.40 -15.34
N LEU A 141 -11.26 12.26 -14.80
CA LEU A 141 -11.06 12.05 -13.38
C LEU A 141 -10.04 13.05 -12.82
N LEU A 142 -8.91 13.20 -13.49
CA LEU A 142 -7.86 14.14 -13.08
C LEU A 142 -8.31 15.60 -13.18
N ASP A 143 -9.06 15.96 -14.22
CA ASP A 143 -9.64 17.30 -14.36
C ASP A 143 -10.65 17.61 -13.24
N THR A 144 -11.49 16.63 -12.86
CA THR A 144 -12.45 16.78 -11.75
C THR A 144 -11.73 16.96 -10.43
N LEU A 145 -10.68 16.16 -10.20
CA LEU A 145 -9.85 16.23 -8.99
C LEU A 145 -9.10 17.57 -8.91
N GLU A 146 -8.62 18.09 -10.05
CA GLU A 146 -7.94 19.38 -10.12
C GLU A 146 -8.87 20.55 -9.77
N ASN A 147 -10.09 20.53 -10.30
CA ASN A 147 -11.04 21.65 -10.19
C ASN A 147 -11.94 21.57 -8.95
N ASN A 148 -12.19 20.38 -8.39
CA ASN A 148 -13.08 20.17 -7.25
C ASN A 148 -12.67 18.93 -6.42
N TYR A 149 -11.53 19.02 -5.75
CA TYR A 149 -10.96 17.93 -4.96
C TYR A 149 -11.93 17.38 -3.90
N LEU A 150 -12.58 18.25 -3.12
CA LEU A 150 -13.48 17.82 -2.05
C LEU A 150 -14.76 17.16 -2.61
N GLY A 151 -15.31 17.71 -3.69
CA GLY A 151 -16.45 17.11 -4.38
C GLY A 151 -16.09 15.75 -5.00
N TRP A 152 -14.90 15.63 -5.58
CA TRP A 152 -14.37 14.37 -6.07
C TRP A 152 -14.24 13.34 -4.93
N ALA A 153 -13.60 13.71 -3.82
CA ALA A 153 -13.40 12.83 -2.67
C ALA A 153 -14.73 12.31 -2.11
N SER A 154 -15.71 13.21 -1.94
CA SER A 154 -17.04 12.86 -1.39
C SER A 154 -17.85 11.91 -2.28
N ASN A 155 -17.67 11.98 -3.60
CA ASN A 155 -18.37 11.09 -4.53
C ASN A 155 -17.62 9.78 -4.78
N MET A 156 -16.29 9.85 -4.92
CA MET A 156 -15.49 8.70 -5.31
C MET A 156 -15.19 7.76 -4.14
N ALA A 157 -14.98 8.26 -2.93
CA ALA A 157 -14.59 7.41 -1.82
C ALA A 157 -15.66 6.34 -1.47
N PRO A 158 -16.97 6.63 -1.41
CA PRO A 158 -18.00 5.60 -1.23
C PRO A 158 -18.05 4.60 -2.40
N ALA A 159 -17.86 5.06 -3.64
CA ALA A 159 -17.85 4.19 -4.82
C ALA A 159 -16.62 3.27 -4.84
N ILE A 160 -15.44 3.79 -4.49
CA ILE A 160 -14.20 3.01 -4.32
C ILE A 160 -14.37 1.97 -3.21
N MET A 161 -14.99 2.33 -2.09
CA MET A 161 -15.24 1.40 -0.99
C MET A 161 -16.17 0.26 -1.40
N GLY A 162 -17.22 0.53 -2.19
CA GLY A 162 -18.13 -0.49 -2.73
C GLY A 162 -18.94 -1.26 -1.68
N ALA A 163 -19.11 -0.69 -0.47
CA ALA A 163 -19.77 -1.33 0.66
C ALA A 163 -20.96 -0.48 1.18
N PRO A 164 -22.05 -0.38 0.42
CA PRO A 164 -23.20 0.46 0.79
C PRO A 164 -23.89 0.03 2.08
N GLU A 165 -23.76 -1.24 2.47
CA GLU A 165 -24.27 -1.79 3.74
C GLU A 165 -23.38 -1.39 4.95
N GLN A 166 -22.19 -0.85 4.70
CA GLN A 166 -21.24 -0.34 5.69
C GLN A 166 -20.86 1.11 5.39
N PRO A 167 -21.80 2.07 5.40
CA PRO A 167 -21.60 3.44 4.91
C PRO A 167 -20.48 4.18 5.68
N HIS A 168 -20.25 3.83 6.93
CA HIS A 168 -19.18 4.41 7.75
C HIS A 168 -17.78 4.19 7.14
N LEU A 169 -17.56 3.11 6.37
CA LEU A 169 -16.28 2.86 5.70
C LEU A 169 -16.07 3.86 4.54
N GLY A 170 -17.13 4.16 3.80
CA GLY A 170 -17.11 5.19 2.75
C GLY A 170 -16.84 6.59 3.33
N GLU A 171 -17.49 6.92 4.45
CA GLU A 171 -17.27 8.18 5.18
C GLU A 171 -15.82 8.28 5.69
N GLU A 172 -15.28 7.19 6.23
CA GLU A 172 -13.90 7.13 6.71
C GLU A 172 -12.89 7.37 5.58
N LEU A 173 -13.09 6.73 4.43
CA LEU A 173 -12.24 6.94 3.26
C LEU A 173 -12.35 8.37 2.72
N THR A 174 -13.57 8.95 2.70
CA THR A 174 -13.81 10.36 2.36
C THR A 174 -13.01 11.28 3.29
N ASN A 175 -13.11 11.05 4.60
CA ASN A 175 -12.39 11.83 5.60
C ASN A 175 -10.86 11.69 5.47
N SER A 176 -10.38 10.52 5.06
CA SER A 176 -8.96 10.29 4.79
C SER A 176 -8.48 11.12 3.60
N PHE A 177 -9.22 11.12 2.50
CA PHE A 177 -8.91 11.95 1.34
C PHE A 177 -8.94 13.44 1.71
N CYS A 178 -10.02 13.91 2.35
CA CYS A 178 -10.18 15.33 2.69
C CYS A 178 -9.10 15.87 3.67
N ARG A 179 -8.38 15.02 4.37
CA ARG A 179 -7.27 15.43 5.25
C ARG A 179 -5.94 15.58 4.53
N THR A 180 -5.80 15.03 3.34
CA THR A 180 -4.57 15.14 2.54
C THR A 180 -4.47 16.55 1.96
N ASP A 181 -3.27 17.10 1.91
CA ASP A 181 -3.01 18.37 1.22
C ASP A 181 -3.44 18.25 -0.25
N PRO A 182 -4.31 19.14 -0.76
CA PRO A 182 -4.87 19.01 -2.10
C PRO A 182 -3.83 18.96 -3.22
N GLU A 183 -2.76 19.74 -3.13
CA GLU A 183 -1.72 19.77 -4.18
C GLU A 183 -0.90 18.47 -4.18
N ILE A 184 -0.62 17.92 -2.99
CA ILE A 184 0.03 16.61 -2.86
C ILE A 184 -0.90 15.51 -3.39
N ALA A 185 -2.19 15.56 -3.04
CA ALA A 185 -3.18 14.59 -3.49
C ALA A 185 -3.34 14.59 -5.02
N LYS A 186 -3.39 15.76 -5.65
CA LYS A 186 -3.45 15.92 -7.11
C LYS A 186 -2.22 15.34 -7.80
N GLN A 187 -1.02 15.65 -7.28
CA GLN A 187 0.21 15.10 -7.83
C GLN A 187 0.24 13.57 -7.68
N PHE A 188 -0.11 13.06 -6.51
CA PHE A 188 -0.12 11.62 -6.24
C PHE A 188 -1.13 10.88 -7.11
N ALA A 189 -2.34 11.41 -7.28
CA ALA A 189 -3.34 10.85 -8.19
C ALA A 189 -2.84 10.81 -9.64
N ARG A 190 -2.24 11.90 -10.09
CA ARG A 190 -1.66 11.98 -11.46
C ARG A 190 -0.56 10.94 -11.65
N VAL A 191 0.36 10.82 -10.69
CA VAL A 191 1.45 9.83 -10.73
C VAL A 191 0.89 8.40 -10.69
N THR A 192 -0.16 8.15 -9.91
CA THR A 192 -0.82 6.84 -9.78
C THR A 192 -1.53 6.46 -11.09
N PHE A 193 -2.49 7.27 -11.53
CA PHE A 193 -3.36 6.90 -12.65
C PHE A 193 -2.70 6.95 -14.02
N LEU A 194 -1.59 7.68 -14.16
CA LEU A 194 -0.80 7.74 -15.40
C LEU A 194 0.42 6.81 -15.37
N SER A 195 0.65 6.07 -14.29
CA SER A 195 1.74 5.11 -14.24
C SER A 195 1.49 3.91 -15.16
N ASP A 196 2.55 3.40 -15.75
CA ASP A 196 2.57 2.11 -16.44
C ASP A 196 3.79 1.32 -15.99
N LEU A 197 3.56 0.33 -15.16
CA LEU A 197 4.59 -0.55 -14.61
C LEU A 197 4.48 -1.98 -15.15
N ARG A 198 3.75 -2.20 -16.23
CA ARG A 198 3.60 -3.53 -16.84
C ARG A 198 4.96 -4.14 -17.23
N SER A 199 5.88 -3.32 -17.74
CA SER A 199 7.24 -3.75 -18.11
C SER A 199 8.13 -4.08 -16.91
N GLU A 200 7.76 -3.64 -15.70
CA GLU A 200 8.49 -3.92 -14.47
C GLU A 200 8.09 -5.27 -13.85
N LEU A 201 6.86 -5.73 -14.05
CA LEU A 201 6.34 -6.96 -13.43
C LEU A 201 7.27 -8.19 -13.61
N PRO A 202 7.82 -8.49 -14.81
CA PRO A 202 8.68 -9.65 -15.00
C PRO A 202 9.98 -9.62 -14.22
N LYS A 203 10.38 -8.45 -13.69
CA LYS A 203 11.65 -8.27 -12.97
C LYS A 203 11.53 -8.65 -11.50
N LEU A 204 10.32 -8.72 -10.93
CA LEU A 204 10.11 -9.06 -9.53
C LEU A 204 10.32 -10.56 -9.29
N GLN A 205 11.33 -10.90 -8.49
CA GLN A 205 11.68 -12.30 -8.15
C GLN A 205 11.14 -12.75 -6.79
N VAL A 206 10.56 -11.83 -6.03
CA VAL A 206 9.99 -12.10 -4.71
C VAL A 206 8.67 -12.87 -4.86
N PRO A 207 8.39 -13.90 -4.05
CA PRO A 207 7.07 -14.56 -4.01
C PRO A 207 5.98 -13.53 -3.78
N THR A 208 4.96 -13.53 -4.61
CA THR A 208 3.95 -12.47 -4.60
C THR A 208 2.54 -13.05 -4.56
N LEU A 209 1.74 -12.57 -3.60
CA LEU A 209 0.30 -12.75 -3.59
C LEU A 209 -0.36 -11.50 -4.19
N VAL A 210 -1.27 -11.71 -5.14
CA VAL A 210 -2.22 -10.70 -5.60
C VAL A 210 -3.60 -11.09 -5.07
N VAL A 211 -4.19 -10.27 -4.23
CA VAL A 211 -5.58 -10.38 -3.77
C VAL A 211 -6.43 -9.42 -4.58
N GLN A 212 -7.38 -9.94 -5.33
CA GLN A 212 -8.28 -9.15 -6.17
C GLN A 212 -9.72 -9.33 -5.69
N CYS A 213 -10.52 -8.27 -5.71
CA CYS A 213 -11.97 -8.40 -5.51
C CYS A 213 -12.64 -8.87 -6.80
N HIS A 214 -13.73 -9.63 -6.65
CA HIS A 214 -14.54 -10.08 -7.78
C HIS A 214 -15.11 -8.89 -8.58
N ASP A 215 -15.55 -7.86 -7.88
CA ASP A 215 -16.06 -6.61 -8.48
C ASP A 215 -15.31 -5.40 -7.87
N ASP A 216 -14.41 -4.82 -8.64
CA ASP A 216 -13.57 -3.69 -8.23
C ASP A 216 -13.59 -2.62 -9.34
N LEU A 217 -14.17 -1.47 -9.03
CA LEU A 217 -14.29 -0.32 -9.94
C LEU A 217 -12.91 0.22 -10.38
N ILE A 218 -11.89 0.10 -9.54
CA ILE A 218 -10.57 0.70 -9.75
C ILE A 218 -9.61 -0.27 -10.43
N ALA A 219 -9.60 -1.53 -10.01
CA ALA A 219 -8.71 -2.56 -10.51
C ALA A 219 -9.51 -3.83 -10.80
N PRO A 220 -10.09 -3.97 -12.00
CA PRO A 220 -10.93 -5.12 -12.36
C PRO A 220 -10.15 -6.44 -12.31
N GLN A 221 -10.85 -7.56 -12.15
CA GLN A 221 -10.27 -8.90 -12.04
C GLN A 221 -9.27 -9.20 -13.16
N ALA A 222 -9.52 -8.70 -14.37
CA ALA A 222 -8.64 -8.88 -15.55
C ALA A 222 -7.20 -8.38 -15.28
N VAL A 223 -7.03 -7.35 -14.44
CA VAL A 223 -5.71 -6.86 -14.03
C VAL A 223 -4.97 -7.91 -13.21
N GLY A 224 -5.63 -8.52 -12.23
CA GLY A 224 -5.05 -9.61 -11.43
C GLY A 224 -4.65 -10.80 -12.28
N GLU A 225 -5.50 -11.19 -13.25
CA GLU A 225 -5.20 -12.27 -14.20
C GLU A 225 -4.01 -11.93 -15.10
N TYR A 226 -3.89 -10.68 -15.55
CA TYR A 226 -2.72 -10.22 -16.28
C TYR A 226 -1.46 -10.32 -15.42
N MET A 227 -1.50 -9.81 -14.18
CA MET A 227 -0.36 -9.88 -13.25
C MET A 227 0.06 -11.33 -12.97
N ARG A 228 -0.90 -12.25 -12.78
CA ARG A 228 -0.62 -13.68 -12.59
C ARG A 228 0.14 -14.29 -13.76
N ARG A 229 -0.13 -13.86 -14.99
CA ARG A 229 0.57 -14.37 -16.19
C ARG A 229 1.98 -13.82 -16.34
N VAL A 230 2.23 -12.61 -15.82
CA VAL A 230 3.45 -11.86 -16.11
C VAL A 230 4.46 -11.88 -14.96
N LEU A 231 4.00 -11.90 -13.71
CA LEU A 231 4.86 -12.00 -12.52
C LEU A 231 5.43 -13.43 -12.42
N PRO A 232 6.75 -13.60 -12.24
CA PRO A 232 7.40 -14.94 -12.25
C PRO A 232 6.94 -15.88 -11.13
N ARG A 233 6.63 -15.31 -9.94
CA ARG A 233 6.24 -16.07 -8.73
C ARG A 233 4.95 -15.52 -8.14
N CYS A 234 3.85 -15.59 -8.90
CA CYS A 234 2.57 -15.02 -8.51
C CYS A 234 1.54 -16.09 -8.12
N THR A 235 0.94 -15.89 -6.97
CA THR A 235 -0.34 -16.50 -6.59
C THR A 235 -1.41 -15.41 -6.72
N LEU A 236 -2.46 -15.68 -7.51
CA LEU A 236 -3.65 -14.84 -7.55
C LEU A 236 -4.74 -15.49 -6.72
N ASP A 237 -5.37 -14.73 -5.85
CA ASP A 237 -6.60 -15.10 -5.17
C ASP A 237 -7.67 -14.03 -5.42
N VAL A 238 -8.82 -14.45 -5.94
CA VAL A 238 -9.96 -13.59 -6.20
C VAL A 238 -10.99 -13.84 -5.10
N ILE A 239 -11.20 -12.85 -4.26
CA ILE A 239 -12.14 -12.94 -3.15
C ILE A 239 -13.52 -12.42 -3.55
N GLU A 240 -14.58 -13.07 -3.03
CA GLU A 240 -15.96 -12.62 -3.19
C GLU A 240 -16.20 -11.35 -2.38
N ASN A 241 -15.89 -10.21 -2.98
CA ASN A 241 -16.06 -8.90 -2.39
C ASN A 241 -16.34 -7.87 -3.50
N VAL A 242 -17.11 -6.85 -3.16
CA VAL A 242 -17.33 -5.65 -3.99
C VAL A 242 -16.51 -4.50 -3.43
N GLY A 243 -15.89 -3.73 -4.31
CA GLY A 243 -15.09 -2.55 -3.95
C GLY A 243 -13.60 -2.82 -3.85
N HIS A 244 -12.86 -1.72 -3.73
CA HIS A 244 -11.40 -1.68 -3.86
C HIS A 244 -10.65 -1.91 -2.53
N CYS A 245 -11.37 -1.88 -1.39
CA CYS A 245 -10.74 -1.90 -0.06
C CYS A 245 -11.13 -3.14 0.77
N PRO A 246 -10.85 -4.38 0.29
CA PRO A 246 -11.30 -5.60 0.98
C PRO A 246 -10.67 -5.79 2.36
N HIS A 247 -9.52 -5.21 2.62
CA HIS A 247 -8.88 -5.20 3.95
C HIS A 247 -9.70 -4.43 5.00
N LEU A 248 -10.67 -3.62 4.57
CA LEU A 248 -11.64 -2.91 5.42
C LEU A 248 -13.04 -3.51 5.32
N SER A 249 -13.56 -3.75 4.11
CA SER A 249 -14.94 -4.23 3.89
C SER A 249 -15.09 -5.73 4.09
N SER A 250 -14.03 -6.53 3.88
CA SER A 250 -14.03 -8.00 4.01
C SER A 250 -12.72 -8.51 4.64
N PRO A 251 -12.36 -8.06 5.87
CA PRO A 251 -11.05 -8.36 6.47
C PRO A 251 -10.84 -9.87 6.67
N SER A 252 -11.88 -10.64 7.01
CA SER A 252 -11.76 -12.09 7.20
C SER A 252 -11.39 -12.83 5.92
N ALA A 253 -12.01 -12.51 4.78
CA ALA A 253 -11.65 -13.11 3.50
C ALA A 253 -10.23 -12.73 3.09
N THR A 254 -9.86 -11.46 3.28
CA THR A 254 -8.50 -10.95 3.01
C THR A 254 -7.46 -11.67 3.87
N THR A 255 -7.72 -11.85 5.18
CA THR A 255 -6.83 -12.58 6.08
C THR A 255 -6.70 -14.06 5.67
N THR A 256 -7.81 -14.71 5.31
CA THR A 256 -7.79 -16.11 4.86
C THR A 256 -6.88 -16.28 3.63
N SER A 257 -6.99 -15.38 2.65
CA SER A 257 -6.15 -15.37 1.46
C SER A 257 -4.66 -15.20 1.82
N ILE A 258 -4.35 -14.24 2.67
CA ILE A 258 -2.98 -13.98 3.12
C ILE A 258 -2.40 -15.17 3.89
N ASP A 259 -3.13 -15.72 4.86
CA ASP A 259 -2.67 -16.85 5.68
C ASP A 259 -2.43 -18.10 4.83
N ALA A 260 -3.29 -18.37 3.85
CA ALA A 260 -3.09 -19.48 2.92
C ALA A 260 -1.80 -19.33 2.10
N PHE A 261 -1.52 -18.12 1.62
CA PHE A 261 -0.29 -17.81 0.89
C PHE A 261 0.95 -17.93 1.80
N LEU A 262 0.92 -17.34 2.98
CA LEU A 262 2.03 -17.40 3.93
C LEU A 262 2.36 -18.84 4.33
N ALA A 263 1.35 -19.65 4.63
CA ALA A 263 1.53 -21.08 4.94
C ALA A 263 2.13 -21.85 3.76
N LYS A 264 1.71 -21.57 2.51
CA LYS A 264 2.23 -22.19 1.30
C LYS A 264 3.71 -21.85 1.06
N GLU A 265 4.11 -20.61 1.32
CA GLU A 265 5.51 -20.16 1.15
C GLU A 265 6.39 -20.50 2.37
N GLY A 266 5.82 -21.01 3.49
CA GLY A 266 6.57 -21.49 4.65
C GLY A 266 6.86 -20.40 5.72
N PHE A 267 6.02 -19.37 5.80
CA PHE A 267 6.10 -18.25 6.75
C PHE A 267 5.21 -18.43 7.98
#